data_d43f6fac7884aea86a8df10bb4eb44f1
#
_entry.id   d43f6fac7884aea86a8df10bb4eb44f1
#
_cell.length_a   1.000
_cell.length_b   1.000
_cell.length_c   1.000
_cell.angle_alpha   90.00
_cell.angle_beta   90.00
_cell.angle_gamma   90.00
#
_symmetry.space_group_name_H-M   'P 1'
#
loop_
_entity.id
_entity.type
_entity.pdbx_description
1 polymer ?
#
loop_
_entity_poly.entity_id
_entity_poly.type
_entity_poly.pdbx_seq_one_letter_code
_entity_poly.pdbx_strand_id
1 'polypeptide(L)'
;MSAEVSAAQPLMTVLEAHLGPEQWPTLRQAFEGGAARLPAQMLRTFLVQSGADPTLWRVVSIWRSRAALEEYRRSVDTPGGVLMFRAAGAEPMFSSFDVVATMPTPLS
;
A
#
# COMPACT_ATOMS: atom_id res chain seq x y z
N MET A 1 -0.55 28.58 3.81
CA MET A 1 -1.64 27.87 3.88
C MET A 1 -1.47 26.43 3.47
N SER A 2 -0.81 26.18 2.49
CA SER A 2 -0.65 24.82 2.07
C SER A 2 0.13 23.98 3.06
N ALA A 3 0.94 24.57 3.92
CA ALA A 3 1.76 23.80 4.83
C ALA A 3 0.92 22.97 5.79
N GLU A 4 -0.12 23.57 6.34
CA GLU A 4 -0.94 22.81 7.27
C GLU A 4 -1.81 21.81 6.55
N VAL A 5 -2.16 22.09 5.32
CA VAL A 5 -2.88 21.11 4.51
C VAL A 5 -2.02 19.89 4.29
N SER A 6 -0.73 20.11 3.97
CA SER A 6 0.18 18.99 3.75
C SER A 6 0.34 18.12 4.97
N ALA A 7 0.41 18.71 6.15
CA ALA A 7 0.64 17.96 7.37
C ALA A 7 -0.51 16.99 7.67
N ALA A 8 -1.74 17.36 7.30
CA ALA A 8 -2.91 16.53 7.55
C ALA A 8 -3.31 15.70 6.35
N GLN A 9 -2.62 15.85 5.24
CA GLN A 9 -3.01 15.24 3.98
C GLN A 9 -2.68 13.76 3.97
N PRO A 10 -3.63 12.91 3.55
CA PRO A 10 -3.34 11.49 3.41
C PRO A 10 -2.32 11.24 2.31
N LEU A 11 -1.62 10.13 2.44
CA LEU A 11 -0.64 9.69 1.47
C LEU A 11 -1.06 8.35 0.91
N MET A 12 -0.96 8.19 -0.41
CA MET A 12 -1.19 6.90 -1.04
C MET A 12 0.15 6.30 -1.43
N THR A 13 0.35 5.03 -1.10
CA THR A 13 1.52 4.29 -1.58
C THR A 13 1.08 3.16 -2.47
N VAL A 14 1.92 2.84 -3.46
CA VAL A 14 1.67 1.75 -4.39
C VAL A 14 2.92 0.90 -4.43
N LEU A 15 2.74 -0.39 -4.17
CA LEU A 15 3.76 -1.40 -4.42
C LEU A 15 3.26 -2.23 -5.60
N GLU A 16 4.08 -2.44 -6.62
CA GLU A 16 3.63 -3.19 -7.77
C GLU A 16 4.69 -4.14 -8.28
N ALA A 17 4.23 -5.25 -8.85
CA ALA A 17 5.10 -6.23 -9.47
C ALA A 17 4.30 -7.05 -10.47
N HIS A 18 5.02 -7.65 -11.42
CA HIS A 18 4.41 -8.63 -12.33
C HIS A 18 4.63 -10.02 -11.76
N LEU A 19 3.55 -10.81 -11.74
CA LEU A 19 3.59 -12.18 -11.22
C LEU A 19 2.90 -13.12 -12.19
N GLY A 20 3.47 -14.33 -12.33
CA GLY A 20 2.80 -15.38 -13.11
C GLY A 20 1.64 -15.98 -12.31
N PRO A 21 0.73 -16.66 -13.02
CA PRO A 21 -0.47 -17.20 -12.35
C PRO A 21 -0.18 -18.13 -11.19
N GLU A 22 0.94 -18.84 -11.23
CA GLU A 22 1.29 -19.75 -10.15
C GLU A 22 1.65 -19.02 -8.86
N GLN A 23 1.98 -17.72 -8.95
CA GLN A 23 2.35 -16.92 -7.78
C GLN A 23 1.16 -16.18 -7.17
N TRP A 24 0.04 -16.11 -7.90
CA TRP A 24 -1.12 -15.30 -7.46
C TRP A 24 -1.69 -15.75 -6.12
N PRO A 25 -1.92 -17.08 -5.90
CA PRO A 25 -2.50 -17.50 -4.61
C PRO A 25 -1.61 -17.15 -3.42
N THR A 26 -0.29 -17.23 -3.58
CA THR A 26 0.63 -16.91 -2.49
C THR A 26 0.53 -15.43 -2.12
N LEU A 27 0.50 -14.55 -3.13
CA LEU A 27 0.37 -13.12 -2.87
C LEU A 27 -0.96 -12.83 -2.18
N ARG A 28 -2.04 -13.41 -2.67
CA ARG A 28 -3.35 -13.18 -2.10
C ARG A 28 -3.43 -13.63 -0.66
N GLN A 29 -2.89 -14.80 -0.35
CA GLN A 29 -2.87 -15.30 1.01
C GLN A 29 -2.03 -14.43 1.93
N ALA A 30 -0.87 -13.97 1.43
CA ALA A 30 -0.02 -13.10 2.22
C ALA A 30 -0.72 -11.77 2.52
N PHE A 31 -1.44 -11.22 1.55
CA PHE A 31 -2.18 -9.99 1.75
C PHE A 31 -3.29 -10.18 2.79
N GLU A 32 -4.08 -11.24 2.64
CA GLU A 32 -5.21 -11.48 3.55
C GLU A 32 -4.73 -11.71 4.97
N GLY A 33 -3.62 -12.43 5.14
CA GLY A 33 -3.05 -12.64 6.46
C GLY A 33 -2.49 -11.37 7.07
N GLY A 34 -1.84 -10.55 6.25
CA GLY A 34 -1.28 -9.28 6.72
C GLY A 34 -2.32 -8.23 6.98
N ALA A 35 -3.40 -8.23 6.17
CA ALA A 35 -4.43 -7.22 6.30
C ALA A 35 -5.16 -7.29 7.64
N ALA A 36 -5.13 -8.46 8.29
CA ALA A 36 -5.74 -8.61 9.62
C ALA A 36 -4.99 -7.83 10.69
N ARG A 37 -3.79 -7.32 10.38
CA ARG A 37 -2.94 -6.62 11.33
C ARG A 37 -2.50 -5.28 10.78
N LEU A 38 -3.47 -4.47 10.36
CA LEU A 38 -3.14 -3.16 9.81
C LEU A 38 -2.44 -2.31 10.86
N PRO A 39 -1.35 -1.63 10.48
CA PRO A 39 -0.73 -0.69 11.41
C PRO A 39 -1.67 0.49 11.67
N ALA A 40 -1.55 1.08 12.86
CA ALA A 40 -2.42 2.18 13.26
C ALA A 40 -2.31 3.38 12.31
N GLN A 41 -1.16 3.52 11.65
CA GLN A 41 -0.90 4.64 10.74
C GLN A 41 -1.62 4.52 9.40
N MET A 42 -2.12 3.32 9.08
CA MET A 42 -2.72 3.03 7.78
C MET A 42 -4.25 3.10 7.89
N LEU A 43 -4.88 3.78 6.95
CA LEU A 43 -6.34 3.88 6.91
C LEU A 43 -6.97 2.72 6.15
N ARG A 44 -6.39 2.35 5.01
CA ARG A 44 -6.92 1.31 4.15
C ARG A 44 -5.82 0.72 3.31
N THR A 45 -6.04 -0.51 2.85
CA THR A 45 -5.14 -1.14 1.90
C THR A 45 -5.95 -2.03 0.96
N PHE A 46 -5.50 -2.13 -0.27
CA PHE A 46 -6.16 -2.90 -1.32
C PHE A 46 -5.13 -3.73 -2.06
N LEU A 47 -5.50 -4.96 -2.39
CA LEU A 47 -4.77 -5.76 -3.37
C LEU A 47 -5.56 -5.72 -4.66
N VAL A 48 -4.95 -5.22 -5.73
CA VAL A 48 -5.63 -5.08 -7.01
C VAL A 48 -4.82 -5.73 -8.12
N GLN A 49 -5.55 -6.21 -9.12
CA GLN A 49 -4.97 -6.86 -10.30
C GLN A 49 -5.44 -6.08 -11.52
N SER A 50 -4.52 -5.81 -12.45
CA SER A 50 -4.87 -5.07 -13.65
C SER A 50 -5.80 -5.90 -14.54
N GLY A 51 -6.85 -5.26 -15.04
CA GLY A 51 -7.74 -5.91 -16.00
C GLY A 51 -7.12 -6.03 -17.37
N ALA A 52 -6.24 -5.08 -17.72
CA ALA A 52 -5.59 -5.12 -19.05
C ALA A 52 -4.40 -6.07 -19.07
N ASP A 53 -3.72 -6.22 -17.94
CA ASP A 53 -2.53 -7.08 -17.83
C ASP A 53 -2.66 -7.87 -16.52
N PRO A 54 -3.21 -9.09 -16.56
CA PRO A 54 -3.44 -9.85 -15.33
C PRO A 54 -2.19 -10.19 -14.54
N THR A 55 -1.00 -10.06 -15.13
CA THR A 55 0.24 -10.29 -14.37
C THR A 55 0.59 -9.10 -13.48
N LEU A 56 0.01 -7.93 -13.71
CA LEU A 56 0.36 -6.74 -12.94
C LEU A 56 -0.53 -6.66 -11.70
N TRP A 57 0.11 -6.69 -10.55
CA TRP A 57 -0.55 -6.61 -9.24
C TRP A 57 -0.03 -5.43 -8.46
N ARG A 58 -0.92 -4.80 -7.70
CA ARG A 58 -0.55 -3.67 -6.84
C ARG A 58 -1.16 -3.82 -5.46
N VAL A 59 -0.38 -3.43 -4.45
CA VAL A 59 -0.91 -3.18 -3.11
C VAL A 59 -0.97 -1.67 -2.96
N VAL A 60 -2.18 -1.15 -2.87
CA VAL A 60 -2.43 0.28 -2.74
C VAL A 60 -2.85 0.55 -1.31
N SER A 61 -2.14 1.44 -0.64
CA SER A 61 -2.41 1.73 0.77
C SER A 61 -2.59 3.22 0.98
N ILE A 62 -3.52 3.55 1.85
CA ILE A 62 -3.79 4.94 2.22
C ILE A 62 -3.32 5.13 3.65
N TRP A 63 -2.42 6.09 3.85
CA TRP A 63 -1.84 6.40 5.15
C TRP A 63 -2.41 7.71 5.65
N ARG A 64 -2.45 7.88 6.98
CA ARG A 64 -3.00 9.10 7.58
C ARG A 64 -2.26 10.34 7.11
N SER A 65 -0.93 10.21 6.91
CA SER A 65 -0.10 11.32 6.49
C SER A 65 1.26 10.76 6.09
N ARG A 66 2.09 11.60 5.50
CA ARG A 66 3.47 11.24 5.21
C ARG A 66 4.23 10.92 6.50
N ALA A 67 3.98 11.70 7.55
CA ALA A 67 4.63 11.46 8.83
C ALA A 67 4.22 10.11 9.41
N ALA A 68 2.98 9.71 9.21
CA ALA A 68 2.49 8.40 9.68
C ALA A 68 3.23 7.26 8.97
N LEU A 69 3.44 7.38 7.66
CA LEU A 69 4.21 6.38 6.92
C LEU A 69 5.63 6.30 7.43
N GLU A 70 6.26 7.47 7.67
CA GLU A 70 7.63 7.50 8.19
C GLU A 70 7.71 6.82 9.54
N GLU A 71 6.74 7.07 10.39
CA GLU A 71 6.70 6.42 11.71
C GLU A 71 6.61 4.91 11.56
N TYR A 72 5.74 4.44 10.67
CA TYR A 72 5.62 3.00 10.43
C TYR A 72 6.94 2.41 9.96
N ARG A 73 7.59 3.09 9.01
CA ARG A 73 8.86 2.59 8.47
C ARG A 73 9.95 2.46 9.51
N ARG A 74 9.95 3.36 10.49
CA ARG A 74 10.92 3.29 11.56
C ARG A 74 10.64 2.16 12.54
N SER A 75 9.41 1.64 12.54
CA SER A 75 9.01 0.62 13.50
C SER A 75 9.20 -0.80 12.99
N VAL A 76 9.56 -0.99 11.71
CA VAL A 76 9.72 -2.31 11.12
C VAL A 76 11.00 -2.37 10.30
N ASP A 77 11.59 -3.56 10.21
CA ASP A 77 12.77 -3.76 9.39
C ASP A 77 12.41 -3.68 7.90
N THR A 78 11.32 -4.33 7.53
CA THR A 78 10.84 -4.34 6.16
C THR A 78 9.33 -4.13 6.18
N PRO A 79 8.81 -3.18 5.39
CA PRO A 79 7.36 -2.97 5.36
C PRO A 79 6.61 -4.23 4.96
N GLY A 80 5.42 -4.40 5.57
CA GLY A 80 4.63 -5.61 5.37
C GLY A 80 4.25 -5.87 3.93
N GLY A 81 3.94 -4.80 3.17
CA GLY A 81 3.60 -4.98 1.76
C GLY A 81 4.75 -5.52 0.94
N VAL A 82 5.97 -5.09 1.25
CA VAL A 82 7.16 -5.63 0.56
C VAL A 82 7.30 -7.12 0.87
N LEU A 83 7.09 -7.50 2.13
CA LEU A 83 7.18 -8.91 2.52
C LEU A 83 6.15 -9.76 1.81
N MET A 84 4.96 -9.22 1.55
CA MET A 84 3.92 -9.94 0.82
C MET A 84 4.37 -10.31 -0.59
N PHE A 85 4.94 -9.35 -1.32
CA PHE A 85 5.43 -9.62 -2.66
C PHE A 85 6.61 -10.57 -2.64
N ARG A 86 7.52 -10.42 -1.68
CA ARG A 86 8.67 -11.30 -1.59
C ARG A 86 8.26 -12.73 -1.26
N ALA A 87 7.21 -12.91 -0.45
CA ALA A 87 6.68 -14.25 -0.17
C ALA A 87 6.19 -14.93 -1.45
N ALA A 88 5.70 -14.13 -2.40
CA ALA A 88 5.24 -14.65 -3.69
C ALA A 88 6.38 -14.73 -4.71
N GLY A 89 7.60 -14.41 -4.33
CA GLY A 89 8.75 -14.52 -5.21
C GLY A 89 8.97 -13.32 -6.10
N ALA A 90 8.46 -12.15 -5.73
CA ALA A 90 8.59 -10.94 -6.53
C ALA A 90 9.16 -9.80 -5.71
N GLU A 91 9.87 -8.90 -6.38
CA GLU A 91 10.39 -7.70 -5.73
C GLU A 91 9.55 -6.52 -6.22
N PRO A 92 8.81 -5.84 -5.34
CA PRO A 92 7.91 -4.79 -5.78
C PRO A 92 8.64 -3.47 -6.02
N MET A 93 8.06 -2.67 -6.91
CA MET A 93 8.46 -1.29 -7.10
C MET A 93 7.56 -0.40 -6.26
N PHE A 94 8.15 0.62 -5.66
CA PHE A 94 7.45 1.53 -4.76
C PHE A 94 7.20 2.87 -5.43
N SER A 95 6.00 3.43 -5.24
CA SER A 95 5.72 4.82 -5.57
C SER A 95 4.76 5.39 -4.53
N SER A 96 4.74 6.72 -4.41
CA SER A 96 3.87 7.38 -3.46
C SER A 96 3.24 8.60 -4.10
N PHE A 97 2.05 8.94 -3.62
CA PHE A 97 1.25 10.04 -4.16
C PHE A 97 0.58 10.77 -3.02
N ASP A 98 0.68 12.09 -3.00
CA ASP A 98 -0.09 12.87 -2.05
C ASP A 98 -1.54 12.88 -2.51
N VAL A 99 -2.47 12.61 -1.58
CA VAL A 99 -3.89 12.69 -1.89
C VAL A 99 -4.28 14.16 -1.80
N VAL A 100 -4.43 14.79 -2.96
CA VAL A 100 -4.67 16.24 -3.02
C VAL A 100 -6.12 16.57 -2.75
N ALA A 101 -7.03 15.70 -3.17
CA ALA A 101 -8.46 15.93 -2.98
C ALA A 101 -9.17 14.58 -2.96
N THR A 102 -10.30 14.53 -2.26
CA THR A 102 -11.11 13.32 -2.20
C THR A 102 -12.58 13.68 -2.36
N MET A 103 -13.33 12.76 -2.93
CA MET A 103 -14.77 12.87 -3.01
C MET A 103 -15.38 11.50 -2.82
N PRO A 104 -16.38 11.37 -1.93
CA PRO A 104 -16.80 12.40 -0.98
C PRO A 104 -15.77 12.58 0.12
N THR A 105 -15.83 13.71 0.80
CA THR A 105 -14.96 13.98 1.93
C THR A 105 -15.70 13.70 3.23
N PRO A 106 -14.97 13.31 4.29
CA PRO A 106 -13.54 13.04 4.35
C PRO A 106 -13.23 11.61 3.94
N LEU A 107 -11.96 11.37 3.63
CA LEU A 107 -11.48 10.03 3.42
C LEU A 107 -11.25 9.39 4.78
N SER A 108 -11.90 8.29 5.05
CA SER A 108 -11.73 7.63 6.34
C SER A 108 -11.99 6.14 6.24
#